data_68ad664884d886dab59153d8cb3d607c
#
_entry.id   68ad664884d886dab59153d8cb3d607c
#
_cell.length_a   1.000
_cell.length_b   1.000
_cell.length_c   1.000
_cell.angle_alpha   90.00
_cell.angle_beta   90.00
_cell.angle_gamma   90.00
#
_symmetry.space_group_name_H-M   'P 1'
#
loop_
_entity.id
_entity.type
_entity.pdbx_description
1 polymer ?
#
loop_
_entity_poly.entity_id
_entity_poly.type
_entity_poly.pdbx_seq_one_letter_code
_entity_poly.pdbx_strand_id
1 'polypeptide(L)' 'MIKCHLSKLMGEKRLSIADVSRDTGINRGVITRLYHETALRVDLEVIETICLYLDCELSDLLAIEKSHK' A
#
# COMPACT_ATOMS: atom_id res chain seq x y z
N MET A 1 -8.78 13.61 1.40
CA MET A 1 -8.08 12.77 0.42
C MET A 1 -7.22 11.74 1.13
N ILE A 2 -7.29 10.52 0.69
CA ILE A 2 -6.48 9.44 1.28
C ILE A 2 -5.16 9.35 0.51
N LYS A 3 -4.04 9.38 1.25
CA LYS A 3 -2.71 9.13 0.68
C LYS A 3 -2.29 7.72 1.02
N CYS A 4 -1.69 7.05 0.06
CA CYS A 4 -1.15 5.70 0.27
C CYS A 4 0.37 5.77 0.14
N HIS A 5 1.07 5.36 1.18
CA HIS A 5 2.53 5.44 1.23
C HIS A 5 3.20 4.11 0.86
N LEU A 6 2.49 3.25 0.12
CA LEU A 6 3.01 1.93 -0.24
C LEU A 6 4.32 2.03 -1.01
N SER A 7 4.40 2.96 -1.98
CA SER A 7 5.62 3.11 -2.78
C SER A 7 6.82 3.50 -1.91
N LYS A 8 6.61 4.37 -0.93
CA LYS A 8 7.66 4.76 0.00
C LYS A 8 8.13 3.59 0.83
N LEU A 9 7.18 2.85 1.41
CA LEU A 9 7.50 1.70 2.27
C LEU A 9 8.20 0.60 1.48
N MET A 10 7.75 0.35 0.25
CA MET A 10 8.39 -0.62 -0.63
C MET A 10 9.79 -0.17 -1.01
N GLY A 11 9.96 1.12 -1.30
CA GLY A 11 11.26 1.68 -1.64
C GLY A 11 12.26 1.54 -0.52
N GLU A 12 11.83 1.78 0.72
CA GLU A 12 12.69 1.65 1.90
C GLU A 12 13.19 0.21 2.08
N LYS A 13 12.39 -0.75 1.67
CA LYS A 13 12.73 -2.18 1.78
C LYS A 13 13.23 -2.76 0.46
N ARG A 14 13.35 -1.94 -0.56
CA ARG A 14 13.82 -2.33 -1.90
C ARG A 14 13.00 -3.46 -2.51
N LEU A 15 11.67 -3.38 -2.34
CA LEU A 15 10.73 -4.37 -2.85
C LEU A 15 10.09 -3.86 -4.14
N SER A 16 9.98 -4.75 -5.12
CA SER A 16 9.22 -4.47 -6.34
C SER A 16 7.77 -4.89 -6.17
N ILE A 17 6.89 -4.42 -7.07
CA ILE A 17 5.50 -4.85 -7.10
C ILE A 17 5.42 -6.37 -7.24
N ALA A 18 6.28 -6.95 -8.09
CA ALA A 18 6.32 -8.39 -8.28
C ALA A 18 6.68 -9.13 -6.98
N ASP A 19 7.63 -8.59 -6.22
CA ASP A 19 8.03 -9.19 -4.95
C ASP A 19 6.86 -9.21 -3.96
N VAL A 20 6.18 -8.10 -3.82
CA VAL A 20 5.06 -7.99 -2.88
C VAL A 20 3.93 -8.92 -3.30
N SER A 21 3.59 -8.97 -4.59
CA SER A 21 2.54 -9.84 -5.09
C SER A 21 2.88 -11.31 -4.85
N ARG A 22 4.12 -11.69 -5.15
CA ARG A 22 4.57 -13.08 -4.95
C ARG A 22 4.50 -13.49 -3.48
N ASP A 23 4.99 -12.63 -2.60
CA ASP A 23 5.14 -12.97 -1.19
C ASP A 23 3.81 -12.91 -0.43
N THR A 24 2.89 -12.06 -0.84
CA THR A 24 1.61 -11.89 -0.15
C THR A 24 0.46 -12.65 -0.81
N GLY A 25 0.61 -13.03 -2.06
CA GLY A 25 -0.48 -13.63 -2.83
C GLY A 25 -1.50 -12.62 -3.33
N ILE A 26 -1.27 -11.34 -3.11
CA ILE A 26 -2.18 -10.28 -3.57
C ILE A 26 -1.98 -10.07 -5.07
N ASN A 27 -3.08 -9.86 -5.80
CA ASN A 27 -3.06 -9.60 -7.23
C ASN A 27 -2.20 -8.37 -7.54
N ARG A 28 -1.35 -8.47 -8.57
CA ARG A 28 -0.45 -7.37 -8.96
C ARG A 28 -1.19 -6.09 -9.28
N GLY A 29 -2.36 -6.21 -9.91
CA GLY A 29 -3.16 -5.04 -10.26
C GLY A 29 -3.59 -4.25 -9.03
N VAL A 30 -3.92 -4.95 -7.95
CA VAL A 30 -4.29 -4.30 -6.68
C VAL A 30 -3.08 -3.54 -6.13
N ILE A 31 -1.92 -4.18 -6.09
CA ILE A 31 -0.70 -3.56 -5.58
C ILE A 31 -0.30 -2.37 -6.45
N THR A 32 -0.39 -2.52 -7.77
CA THR A 32 -0.06 -1.45 -8.70
C THR A 32 -0.93 -0.22 -8.47
N ARG A 33 -2.24 -0.42 -8.28
CA ARG A 33 -3.14 0.70 -8.03
C ARG A 33 -2.85 1.39 -6.69
N LEU A 34 -2.49 0.63 -5.68
CA LEU A 34 -2.10 1.21 -4.39
C LEU A 34 -0.77 1.94 -4.49
N TYR A 35 0.17 1.38 -5.24
CA TYR A 35 1.50 1.97 -5.46
C TYR A 35 1.38 3.34 -6.13
N HIS A 36 0.53 3.44 -7.14
CA HIS A 36 0.34 4.69 -7.89
C HIS A 36 -0.77 5.58 -7.33
N GLU A 37 -1.38 5.17 -6.21
CA GLU A 37 -2.44 5.91 -5.54
C GLU A 37 -3.66 6.13 -6.44
N THR A 38 -3.97 5.17 -7.31
CA THR A 38 -5.14 5.23 -8.19
C THR A 38 -6.29 4.35 -7.69
N ALA A 39 -6.09 3.62 -6.60
CA ALA A 39 -7.14 2.77 -6.05
C ALA A 39 -8.22 3.65 -5.40
N LEU A 40 -9.48 3.39 -5.73
CA LEU A 40 -10.62 4.05 -5.11
C LEU A 40 -11.23 3.20 -4.00
N ARG A 41 -10.98 1.91 -4.05
CA ARG A 41 -11.47 0.93 -3.07
C ARG A 41 -10.39 -0.08 -2.79
N VAL A 42 -10.38 -0.61 -1.59
CA VAL A 42 -9.44 -1.65 -1.22
C VAL A 42 -10.08 -2.50 -0.12
N ASP A 43 -9.82 -3.81 -0.16
CA ASP A 43 -10.29 -4.72 0.88
C ASP A 43 -9.45 -4.55 2.14
N LEU A 44 -10.10 -4.57 3.29
CA LEU A 44 -9.40 -4.46 4.57
C LEU A 44 -8.42 -5.61 4.76
N GLU A 45 -8.73 -6.81 4.25
CA GLU A 45 -7.82 -7.95 4.32
C GLU A 45 -6.53 -7.69 3.55
N VAL A 46 -6.63 -7.01 2.40
CA VAL A 46 -5.44 -6.64 1.61
C VAL A 46 -4.57 -5.68 2.41
N ILE A 47 -5.19 -4.68 3.03
CA ILE A 47 -4.46 -3.70 3.84
C ILE A 47 -3.79 -4.38 5.03
N GLU A 48 -4.48 -5.26 5.71
CA GLU A 48 -3.92 -6.01 6.83
C GLU A 48 -2.70 -6.83 6.38
N THR A 49 -2.85 -7.56 5.28
CA THR A 49 -1.77 -8.40 4.75
C THR A 49 -0.54 -7.57 4.42
N ILE A 50 -0.74 -6.41 3.78
CA ILE A 50 0.37 -5.53 3.41
C ILE A 50 1.06 -5.00 4.67
N CYS A 51 0.30 -4.55 5.66
CA CYS A 51 0.87 -4.03 6.91
C CYS A 51 1.68 -5.10 7.64
N LEU A 52 1.16 -6.31 7.72
CA LEU A 52 1.87 -7.42 8.36
C LEU A 52 3.14 -7.79 7.58
N TYR A 53 3.04 -7.81 6.26
CA TYR A 53 4.19 -8.14 5.40
C TYR A 53 5.29 -7.10 5.52
N LEU A 54 4.93 -5.82 5.55
CA LEU A 54 5.89 -4.72 5.63
C LEU A 54 6.28 -4.38 7.06
N ASP A 55 5.65 -5.04 8.04
CA ASP A 55 5.88 -4.78 9.47
C ASP A 55 5.68 -3.31 9.80
N CYS A 56 4.55 -2.77 9.39
CA CYS A 56 4.21 -1.37 9.62
C CYS A 56 2.81 -1.23 10.19
N GLU A 57 2.54 -0.07 10.76
CA GLU A 57 1.21 0.25 11.25
C GLU A 57 0.32 0.73 10.12
N LEU A 58 -0.98 0.65 10.31
CA LEU A 58 -1.94 1.16 9.33
C LEU A 58 -1.68 2.63 9.02
N SER A 59 -1.34 3.42 10.03
CA SER A 59 -1.05 4.85 9.89
C SER A 59 0.22 5.12 9.09
N ASP A 60 1.13 4.14 8.99
CA ASP A 60 2.32 4.26 8.16
C ASP A 60 1.98 4.07 6.68
N LEU A 61 0.94 3.29 6.40
CA LEU A 61 0.55 2.96 5.03
C LEU A 61 -0.45 3.96 4.46
N LEU A 62 -1.45 4.33 5.24
CA LEU A 62 -2.54 5.21 4.81
C LEU A 62 -2.64 6.43 5.70
N ALA A 63 -2.91 7.57 5.10
CA ALA A 63 -3.10 8.81 5.83
C ALA A 63 -4.19 9.64 5.17
N ILE A 64 -4.81 10.49 5.95
CA ILE A 64 -5.76 11.47 5.42
C ILE A 64 -5.03 12.79 5.27
N GLU A 65 -4.99 13.30 4.06
CA GLU A 65 -4.42 14.60 3.79
C GLU A 65 -5.55 15.59 3.68
N LYS A 66 -5.56 16.57 4.55
CA LYS A 66 -6.59 17.61 4.54
C LYS A 66 -6.17 18.71 3.58
N SER A 67 -7.13 19.11 2.75
CA SER A 67 -6.92 20.23 1.86
C SER A 67 -7.09 21.52 2.64
N HIS A 68 -6.15 22.43 2.49
CA HIS A 68 -6.21 23.78 3.08
C HIS A 68 -6.30 24.82 1.99
N LYS A 69 -7.09 25.79 2.23
CA LYS A 69 -7.22 26.92 1.31
C LYS A 69 -6.84 28.20 2.00
#